data_b9b0fe217c5beacd1cc7fe4d2d4dd61c
#
_entry.id   b9b0fe217c5beacd1cc7fe4d2d4dd61c
#
_cell.length_a   1.000
_cell.length_b   1.000
_cell.length_c   1.000
_cell.angle_alpha   90.00
_cell.angle_beta   90.00
_cell.angle_gamma   90.00
#
_symmetry.space_group_name_H-M   'P 1'
#
loop_
_entity.id
_entity.type
_entity.pdbx_description
1 polymer ?
#
loop_
_entity_poly.entity_id
_entity_poly.type
_entity_poly.pdbx_seq_one_letter_code
_entity_poly.pdbx_strand_id
1 'polypeptide(L)'
;VTQIQPNWRMRLSSARKWLERLLVPLVLVFVGWTGLELSRDWDPSDLSLDPTLVLASAVPVVAASLFHALAWLALLRSMSGIRPALVPTLERFFASLLGRYAPAKLALPLIRMQSSDALQIGVAGSVTILAIEVTTYVLTGAFVGFVGLELSGGSTSTYGIALAWSRVITVVSALLLIVLASMDRRHIRASWRASLGMVSEGALLPWSTVVYFSLLWFCWYAHGIVVIHATGVSVAVATSIAYVFVLAPLGGFLALVAPGGLGVREALMVLALSPALGASGATMVAVISRIVTLVCEVLVWLLMRACTRWMKPHDPRRFTTDSAS
;
A
#
# COMPACT_ATOMS: atom_id res chain seq x y z
N VAL A 1 -25.85 -6.59 33.65
CA VAL A 1 -25.03 -5.39 33.52
C VAL A 1 -25.04 -4.99 32.06
N THR A 2 -25.90 -4.04 31.71
CA THR A 2 -26.01 -3.45 30.36
C THR A 2 -24.71 -2.66 30.07
N GLN A 3 -23.87 -3.20 29.23
CA GLN A 3 -22.68 -2.46 28.72
C GLN A 3 -23.20 -1.30 27.88
N ILE A 4 -23.13 -0.09 28.42
CA ILE A 4 -23.33 1.16 27.67
C ILE A 4 -22.18 1.25 26.65
N GLN A 5 -22.47 0.97 25.39
CA GLN A 5 -21.51 1.16 24.29
C GLN A 5 -21.16 2.65 24.23
N PRO A 6 -19.88 3.03 24.32
CA PRO A 6 -19.50 4.45 24.31
C PRO A 6 -19.90 5.12 22.97
N ASN A 7 -20.54 6.29 23.05
CA ASN A 7 -21.09 7.05 21.91
C ASN A 7 -20.12 7.29 20.73
N TRP A 8 -18.80 7.26 20.99
CA TRP A 8 -17.80 7.40 19.94
C TRP A 8 -17.79 6.19 18.97
N ARG A 9 -18.12 4.96 19.42
CA ARG A 9 -18.20 3.76 18.55
C ARG A 9 -19.33 3.87 17.53
N MET A 10 -20.47 4.42 17.89
CA MET A 10 -21.59 4.67 16.97
C MET A 10 -21.24 5.78 15.95
N ARG A 11 -20.60 6.85 16.39
CA ARG A 11 -20.15 7.93 15.51
C ARG A 11 -19.12 7.45 14.48
N LEU A 12 -18.20 6.56 14.88
CA LEU A 12 -17.20 5.99 13.97
C LEU A 12 -17.83 5.01 12.95
N SER A 13 -18.88 4.26 13.30
CA SER A 13 -19.56 3.38 12.35
C SER A 13 -20.30 4.15 11.25
N SER A 14 -20.87 5.30 11.61
CA SER A 14 -21.49 6.22 10.64
C SER A 14 -20.46 6.90 9.77
N ALA A 15 -19.36 7.38 10.36
CA ALA A 15 -18.25 7.98 9.63
C ALA A 15 -17.63 7.02 8.62
N ARG A 16 -17.51 5.72 8.95
CA ARG A 16 -17.05 4.68 8.02
C ARG A 16 -17.95 4.56 6.80
N LYS A 17 -19.28 4.51 6.98
CA LYS A 17 -20.25 4.41 5.87
C LYS A 17 -20.15 5.62 4.94
N TRP A 18 -19.98 6.83 5.49
CA TRP A 18 -19.76 8.04 4.73
C TRP A 18 -18.40 8.02 4.01
N LEU A 19 -17.35 7.58 4.69
CA LEU A 19 -16.01 7.48 4.12
C LEU A 19 -15.98 6.49 2.94
N GLU A 20 -16.61 5.31 3.09
CA GLU A 20 -16.73 4.32 2.00
C GLU A 20 -17.55 4.85 0.81
N ARG A 21 -18.55 5.71 1.06
CA ARG A 21 -19.38 6.33 -0.01
C ARG A 21 -18.65 7.48 -0.71
N LEU A 22 -17.81 8.23 0.01
CA LEU A 22 -17.10 9.38 -0.53
C LEU A 22 -15.75 9.00 -1.16
N LEU A 23 -15.12 7.92 -0.73
CA LEU A 23 -13.81 7.49 -1.25
C LEU A 23 -13.85 7.19 -2.75
N VAL A 24 -14.84 6.44 -3.21
CA VAL A 24 -14.96 6.08 -4.63
C VAL A 24 -15.19 7.32 -5.51
N PRO A 25 -16.18 8.19 -5.23
CA PRO A 25 -16.34 9.44 -5.97
C PRO A 25 -15.10 10.34 -5.93
N LEU A 26 -14.44 10.47 -4.77
CA LEU A 26 -13.23 11.29 -4.64
C LEU A 26 -12.10 10.77 -5.52
N VAL A 27 -11.91 9.45 -5.55
CA VAL A 27 -10.92 8.79 -6.43
C VAL A 27 -11.28 9.03 -7.89
N LEU A 28 -12.55 8.89 -8.27
CA LEU A 28 -13.01 9.12 -9.64
C LEU A 28 -12.85 10.60 -10.07
N VAL A 29 -13.20 11.54 -9.20
CA VAL A 29 -12.97 12.98 -9.43
C VAL A 29 -11.49 13.26 -9.59
N PHE A 30 -10.64 12.67 -8.77
CA PHE A 30 -9.20 12.85 -8.85
C PHE A 30 -8.62 12.26 -10.14
N VAL A 31 -9.03 11.06 -10.53
CA VAL A 31 -8.63 10.43 -11.81
C VAL A 31 -9.11 11.27 -12.98
N GLY A 32 -10.36 11.76 -12.94
CA GLY A 32 -10.91 12.65 -13.95
C GLY A 32 -10.16 13.97 -14.05
N TRP A 33 -9.85 14.59 -12.91
CA TRP A 33 -9.07 15.83 -12.85
C TRP A 33 -7.67 15.66 -13.44
N THR A 34 -6.93 14.65 -12.99
CA THR A 34 -5.58 14.35 -13.51
C THR A 34 -5.60 13.98 -14.99
N GLY A 35 -6.62 13.27 -15.45
CA GLY A 35 -6.83 12.98 -16.88
C GLY A 35 -7.10 14.24 -17.71
N LEU A 36 -7.91 15.17 -17.19
CA LEU A 36 -8.21 16.46 -17.85
C LEU A 36 -6.97 17.39 -17.86
N GLU A 37 -6.21 17.43 -16.78
CA GLU A 37 -4.98 18.24 -16.72
C GLU A 37 -3.93 17.73 -17.71
N LEU A 38 -3.79 16.41 -17.81
CA LEU A 38 -2.90 15.77 -18.79
C LEU A 38 -3.32 16.05 -20.23
N SER A 39 -4.64 16.09 -20.50
CA SER A 39 -5.17 16.32 -21.86
C SER A 39 -4.96 17.74 -22.35
N ARG A 40 -4.67 18.71 -21.48
CA ARG A 40 -4.44 20.12 -21.86
C ARG A 40 -3.06 20.38 -22.43
N ASP A 41 -2.04 19.66 -21.94
CA ASP A 41 -0.63 19.87 -22.32
C ASP A 41 -0.10 18.72 -23.19
N TRP A 42 -0.96 17.77 -23.61
CA TRP A 42 -0.58 16.58 -24.33
C TRP A 42 -0.74 16.77 -25.83
N ASP A 43 0.39 16.70 -26.57
CA ASP A 43 0.39 16.50 -28.01
C ASP A 43 0.38 14.98 -28.29
N PRO A 44 -0.71 14.43 -28.86
CA PRO A 44 -0.81 13.00 -29.15
C PRO A 44 0.23 12.49 -30.14
N SER A 45 0.92 13.39 -30.86
CA SER A 45 1.90 13.03 -31.89
C SER A 45 3.26 12.65 -31.31
N ASP A 46 3.57 13.04 -30.05
CA ASP A 46 4.92 12.93 -29.50
C ASP A 46 5.21 11.61 -28.75
N LEU A 47 4.16 10.84 -28.38
CA LEU A 47 4.37 9.60 -27.62
C LEU A 47 3.42 8.49 -28.08
N SER A 48 4.00 7.42 -28.60
CA SER A 48 3.27 6.15 -28.81
C SER A 48 3.13 5.44 -27.47
N LEU A 49 1.91 5.31 -26.96
CA LEU A 49 1.61 4.51 -25.78
C LEU A 49 1.05 3.16 -26.21
N ASP A 50 1.67 2.06 -25.77
CA ASP A 50 1.12 0.72 -25.98
C ASP A 50 0.09 0.40 -24.90
N PRO A 51 -1.22 0.38 -25.22
CA PRO A 51 -2.27 0.11 -24.25
C PRO A 51 -2.22 -1.32 -23.70
N THR A 52 -1.65 -2.27 -24.46
CA THR A 52 -1.51 -3.66 -24.03
C THR A 52 -0.51 -3.76 -22.89
N LEU A 53 0.62 -3.07 -23.00
CA LEU A 53 1.61 -3.00 -21.92
C LEU A 53 1.09 -2.24 -20.69
N VAL A 54 0.33 -1.17 -20.89
CA VAL A 54 -0.35 -0.47 -19.79
C VAL A 54 -1.27 -1.42 -19.04
N LEU A 55 -2.08 -2.20 -19.75
CA LEU A 55 -2.97 -3.20 -19.12
C LEU A 55 -2.15 -4.31 -18.44
N ALA A 56 -1.08 -4.80 -19.07
CA ALA A 56 -0.21 -5.81 -18.50
C ALA A 56 0.47 -5.33 -17.20
N SER A 57 0.72 -4.02 -17.07
CA SER A 57 1.30 -3.43 -15.86
C SER A 57 0.41 -3.53 -14.63
N ALA A 58 -0.89 -3.85 -14.79
CA ALA A 58 -1.81 -4.12 -13.69
C ALA A 58 -1.46 -5.42 -12.94
N VAL A 59 -0.87 -6.41 -13.62
CA VAL A 59 -0.52 -7.71 -13.01
C VAL A 59 0.43 -7.55 -11.83
N PRO A 60 1.61 -6.90 -11.97
CA PRO A 60 2.48 -6.66 -10.82
C PRO A 60 1.83 -5.77 -9.75
N VAL A 61 0.96 -4.83 -10.07
CA VAL A 61 0.24 -4.02 -9.07
C VAL A 61 -0.70 -4.87 -8.22
N VAL A 62 -1.46 -5.78 -8.85
CA VAL A 62 -2.33 -6.71 -8.12
C VAL A 62 -1.47 -7.66 -7.26
N ALA A 63 -0.37 -8.18 -7.79
CA ALA A 63 0.56 -9.03 -7.03
C ALA A 63 1.15 -8.27 -5.83
N ALA A 64 1.57 -7.01 -6.00
CA ALA A 64 2.05 -6.17 -4.90
C ALA A 64 0.99 -6.00 -3.81
N SER A 65 -0.27 -5.77 -4.19
CA SER A 65 -1.38 -5.65 -3.25
C SER A 65 -1.64 -6.93 -2.46
N LEU A 66 -1.51 -8.09 -3.11
CA LEU A 66 -1.63 -9.39 -2.45
C LEU A 66 -0.44 -9.65 -1.50
N PHE A 67 0.79 -9.35 -1.91
CA PHE A 67 1.95 -9.48 -1.02
C PHE A 67 1.86 -8.55 0.20
N HIS A 68 1.32 -7.34 0.04
CA HIS A 68 1.03 -6.46 1.17
C HIS A 68 0.04 -7.10 2.15
N ALA A 69 -1.04 -7.67 1.63
CA ALA A 69 -2.04 -8.35 2.45
C ALA A 69 -1.45 -9.57 3.17
N LEU A 70 -0.59 -10.36 2.50
CA LEU A 70 0.10 -11.50 3.10
C LEU A 70 1.09 -11.07 4.19
N ALA A 71 1.84 -9.98 3.98
CA ALA A 71 2.74 -9.42 4.98
C ALA A 71 1.98 -9.02 6.26
N TRP A 72 0.87 -8.29 6.10
CA TRP A 72 0.02 -7.94 7.23
C TRP A 72 -0.59 -9.16 7.92
N LEU A 73 -1.05 -10.14 7.16
CA LEU A 73 -1.63 -11.37 7.71
C LEU A 73 -0.59 -12.19 8.49
N ALA A 74 0.66 -12.21 8.03
CA ALA A 74 1.77 -12.85 8.75
C ALA A 74 2.04 -12.16 10.10
N LEU A 75 2.05 -10.82 10.13
CA LEU A 75 2.16 -10.05 11.37
C LEU A 75 0.97 -10.31 12.31
N LEU A 76 -0.23 -10.25 11.78
CA LEU A 76 -1.47 -10.50 12.55
C LEU A 76 -1.41 -11.87 13.22
N ARG A 77 -1.13 -12.92 12.45
CA ARG A 77 -1.04 -14.30 12.97
C ARG A 77 0.07 -14.47 14.00
N SER A 78 1.23 -13.88 13.71
CA SER A 78 2.37 -13.95 14.63
C SER A 78 2.10 -13.26 15.96
N MET A 79 1.44 -12.11 15.96
CA MET A 79 1.24 -11.31 17.16
C MET A 79 0.02 -11.72 17.99
N SER A 80 -1.06 -12.16 17.33
CA SER A 80 -2.29 -12.57 18.01
C SER A 80 -2.35 -14.06 18.31
N GLY A 81 -1.59 -14.90 17.60
CA GLY A 81 -1.73 -16.35 17.64
C GLY A 81 -3.02 -16.87 16.98
N ILE A 82 -3.87 -15.98 16.45
CA ILE A 82 -5.17 -16.30 15.87
C ILE A 82 -5.04 -16.58 14.37
N ARG A 83 -5.84 -17.50 13.86
CA ARG A 83 -6.00 -17.75 12.42
C ARG A 83 -7.37 -17.23 11.96
N PRO A 84 -7.49 -15.95 11.63
CA PRO A 84 -8.78 -15.39 11.25
C PRO A 84 -9.25 -15.95 9.90
N ALA A 85 -10.57 -15.91 9.67
CA ALA A 85 -11.15 -16.25 8.37
C ALA A 85 -10.57 -15.36 7.27
N LEU A 86 -9.99 -15.98 6.23
CA LEU A 86 -9.15 -15.29 5.25
C LEU A 86 -9.89 -14.18 4.51
N VAL A 87 -11.01 -14.50 3.85
CA VAL A 87 -11.70 -13.54 2.95
C VAL A 87 -12.23 -12.32 3.69
N PRO A 88 -12.95 -12.43 4.83
CA PRO A 88 -13.39 -11.26 5.58
C PRO A 88 -12.22 -10.42 6.13
N THR A 89 -11.10 -11.06 6.42
CA THR A 89 -9.90 -10.37 6.92
C THR A 89 -9.22 -9.58 5.81
N LEU A 90 -9.11 -10.17 4.62
CA LEU A 90 -8.59 -9.48 3.43
C LEU A 90 -9.50 -8.31 3.00
N GLU A 91 -10.84 -8.47 3.04
CA GLU A 91 -11.76 -7.37 2.76
C GLU A 91 -11.48 -6.15 3.66
N ARG A 92 -11.30 -6.38 4.97
CA ARG A 92 -10.96 -5.30 5.93
C ARG A 92 -9.60 -4.68 5.64
N PHE A 93 -8.63 -5.51 5.27
CA PHE A 93 -7.31 -5.05 4.89
C PHE A 93 -7.40 -4.10 3.69
N PHE A 94 -8.00 -4.51 2.59
CA PHE A 94 -8.11 -3.69 1.38
C PHE A 94 -8.97 -2.44 1.61
N ALA A 95 -10.06 -2.53 2.40
CA ALA A 95 -10.81 -1.34 2.83
C ALA A 95 -9.93 -0.34 3.58
N SER A 96 -9.01 -0.81 4.44
CA SER A 96 -8.09 0.06 5.17
C SER A 96 -7.05 0.71 4.26
N LEU A 97 -6.56 0.00 3.23
CA LEU A 97 -5.63 0.58 2.25
C LEU A 97 -6.25 1.75 1.48
N LEU A 98 -7.52 1.63 1.08
CA LEU A 98 -8.24 2.74 0.46
C LEU A 98 -8.36 3.94 1.41
N GLY A 99 -8.36 3.71 2.71
CA GLY A 99 -8.35 4.77 3.73
C GLY A 99 -7.15 5.71 3.69
N ARG A 100 -6.05 5.34 3.03
CA ARG A 100 -4.87 6.20 2.85
C ARG A 100 -5.13 7.42 1.96
N TYR A 101 -6.18 7.36 1.12
CA TYR A 101 -6.61 8.47 0.26
C TYR A 101 -7.46 9.51 0.99
N ALA A 102 -7.91 9.22 2.19
CA ALA A 102 -8.60 10.19 3.03
C ALA A 102 -7.64 11.28 3.54
N PRO A 103 -8.15 12.49 3.83
CA PRO A 103 -7.36 13.59 4.38
C PRO A 103 -6.55 13.14 5.62
N ALA A 104 -5.31 13.63 5.71
CA ALA A 104 -4.34 13.34 6.78
C ALA A 104 -4.03 11.84 6.98
N LYS A 105 -4.38 10.94 6.04
CA LYS A 105 -4.17 9.49 6.11
C LYS A 105 -4.76 8.81 7.37
N LEU A 106 -5.62 9.52 8.11
CA LEU A 106 -6.16 9.04 9.40
C LEU A 106 -7.14 7.88 9.25
N ALA A 107 -7.77 7.74 8.08
CA ALA A 107 -8.76 6.67 7.88
C ALA A 107 -8.13 5.28 7.91
N LEU A 108 -6.89 5.09 7.44
CA LEU A 108 -6.21 3.80 7.47
C LEU A 108 -6.06 3.27 8.91
N PRO A 109 -5.40 3.99 9.85
CA PRO A 109 -5.29 3.51 11.23
C PRO A 109 -6.66 3.37 11.92
N LEU A 110 -7.61 4.27 11.66
CA LEU A 110 -8.94 4.18 12.24
C LEU A 110 -9.69 2.92 11.79
N ILE A 111 -9.65 2.57 10.51
CA ILE A 111 -10.27 1.34 9.99
C ILE A 111 -9.61 0.10 10.61
N ARG A 112 -8.28 0.12 10.78
CA ARG A 112 -7.52 -0.97 11.44
C ARG A 112 -7.92 -1.12 12.91
N MET A 113 -8.01 -0.01 13.65
CA MET A 113 -8.42 0.00 15.07
C MET A 113 -9.87 -0.47 15.24
N GLN A 114 -10.80 -0.08 14.37
CA GLN A 114 -12.19 -0.56 14.40
C GLN A 114 -12.32 -2.06 14.13
N SER A 115 -11.36 -2.63 13.39
CA SER A 115 -11.32 -4.07 13.12
C SER A 115 -10.74 -4.88 14.28
N SER A 116 -10.16 -4.23 15.30
CA SER A 116 -9.47 -4.88 16.41
C SER A 116 -10.35 -5.84 17.21
N ASP A 117 -11.59 -5.44 17.49
CA ASP A 117 -12.55 -6.28 18.24
C ASP A 117 -12.92 -7.54 17.44
N ALA A 118 -13.15 -7.37 16.12
CA ALA A 118 -13.47 -8.50 15.24
C ALA A 118 -12.27 -9.44 15.01
N LEU A 119 -11.05 -8.94 15.20
CA LEU A 119 -9.80 -9.69 15.10
C LEU A 119 -9.28 -10.13 16.48
N GLN A 120 -9.98 -9.81 17.56
CA GLN A 120 -9.63 -10.16 18.96
C GLN A 120 -8.21 -9.73 19.39
N ILE A 121 -7.69 -8.63 18.83
CA ILE A 121 -6.32 -8.14 19.12
C ILE A 121 -6.30 -6.88 19.98
N GLY A 122 -7.45 -6.26 20.22
CA GLY A 122 -7.55 -4.97 20.90
C GLY A 122 -6.94 -3.80 20.10
N VAL A 123 -7.16 -2.59 20.58
CA VAL A 123 -6.67 -1.37 19.91
C VAL A 123 -5.15 -1.28 19.97
N ALA A 124 -4.54 -1.58 21.13
CA ALA A 124 -3.09 -1.54 21.31
C ALA A 124 -2.37 -2.51 20.35
N GLY A 125 -2.87 -3.75 20.22
CA GLY A 125 -2.34 -4.72 19.28
C GLY A 125 -2.46 -4.26 17.82
N SER A 126 -3.60 -3.67 17.45
CA SER A 126 -3.77 -3.10 16.10
C SER A 126 -2.77 -2.00 15.79
N VAL A 127 -2.52 -1.09 16.72
CA VAL A 127 -1.54 0.00 16.58
C VAL A 127 -0.13 -0.55 16.49
N THR A 128 0.20 -1.55 17.32
CA THR A 128 1.54 -2.19 17.30
C THR A 128 1.79 -2.91 15.97
N ILE A 129 0.81 -3.68 15.47
CA ILE A 129 0.91 -4.34 14.16
C ILE A 129 1.11 -3.30 13.07
N LEU A 130 0.34 -2.22 13.08
CA LEU A 130 0.47 -1.14 12.10
C LEU A 130 1.86 -0.47 12.15
N ALA A 131 2.39 -0.23 13.34
CA ALA A 131 3.72 0.36 13.51
C ALA A 131 4.82 -0.54 12.92
N ILE A 132 4.78 -1.84 13.21
CA ILE A 132 5.73 -2.82 12.65
C ILE A 132 5.55 -2.94 11.14
N GLU A 133 4.30 -3.00 10.65
CA GLU A 133 3.95 -3.01 9.22
C GLU A 133 4.59 -1.81 8.50
N VAL A 134 4.34 -0.59 8.98
CA VAL A 134 4.87 0.65 8.40
C VAL A 134 6.39 0.68 8.43
N THR A 135 6.99 0.32 9.55
CA THR A 135 8.46 0.29 9.69
C THR A 135 9.08 -0.69 8.69
N THR A 136 8.54 -1.90 8.60
CA THR A 136 9.06 -2.93 7.67
C THR A 136 8.84 -2.53 6.21
N TYR A 137 7.68 -1.96 5.89
CA TYR A 137 7.37 -1.43 4.55
C TYR A 137 8.38 -0.36 4.14
N VAL A 138 8.69 0.60 5.01
CA VAL A 138 9.64 1.68 4.74
C VAL A 138 11.06 1.13 4.58
N LEU A 139 11.51 0.26 5.49
CA LEU A 139 12.87 -0.28 5.45
C LEU A 139 13.10 -1.17 4.23
N THR A 140 12.16 -2.04 3.88
CA THR A 140 12.26 -2.89 2.67
C THR A 140 12.19 -2.06 1.40
N GLY A 141 11.35 -1.02 1.36
CA GLY A 141 11.27 -0.10 0.22
C GLY A 141 12.54 0.73 0.04
N ALA A 142 13.10 1.24 1.12
CA ALA A 142 14.39 1.93 1.09
C ALA A 142 15.49 0.99 0.60
N PHE A 143 15.57 -0.22 1.14
CA PHE A 143 16.55 -1.22 0.69
C PHE A 143 16.43 -1.51 -0.80
N VAL A 144 15.26 -1.94 -1.28
CA VAL A 144 15.05 -2.31 -2.70
C VAL A 144 15.23 -1.11 -3.62
N GLY A 145 14.71 0.07 -3.25
CA GLY A 145 14.79 1.27 -4.09
C GLY A 145 16.21 1.80 -4.23
N PHE A 146 16.98 1.84 -3.15
CA PHE A 146 18.36 2.33 -3.21
C PHE A 146 19.32 1.31 -3.82
N VAL A 147 19.10 0.00 -3.65
CA VAL A 147 19.82 -1.03 -4.42
C VAL A 147 19.53 -0.84 -5.92
N GLY A 148 18.27 -0.64 -6.31
CA GLY A 148 17.90 -0.37 -7.69
C GLY A 148 18.58 0.89 -8.26
N LEU A 149 18.68 1.96 -7.47
CA LEU A 149 19.40 3.18 -7.84
C LEU A 149 20.90 2.91 -8.06
N GLU A 150 21.54 2.14 -7.21
CA GLU A 150 22.96 1.78 -7.37
C GLU A 150 23.22 0.94 -8.61
N LEU A 151 22.35 -0.04 -8.88
CA LEU A 151 22.44 -0.91 -10.05
C LEU A 151 22.12 -0.16 -11.36
N SER A 152 21.45 0.99 -11.30
CA SER A 152 21.15 1.81 -12.48
C SER A 152 22.40 2.43 -13.14
N GLY A 153 23.54 2.41 -12.48
CA GLY A 153 24.79 2.96 -13.02
C GLY A 153 24.76 4.48 -13.21
N GLY A 154 23.89 5.19 -12.49
CA GLY A 154 23.67 6.64 -12.63
C GLY A 154 25.01 7.40 -12.69
N SER A 155 25.20 8.21 -13.73
CA SER A 155 26.44 8.94 -13.97
C SER A 155 26.79 9.79 -12.74
N THR A 156 28.02 9.61 -12.29
CA THR A 156 28.57 10.08 -11.01
C THR A 156 28.58 11.60 -10.81
N SER A 157 28.36 12.40 -11.84
CA SER A 157 28.55 13.85 -11.75
C SER A 157 27.37 14.62 -11.09
N THR A 158 26.12 14.18 -11.28
CA THR A 158 24.95 14.87 -10.73
C THR A 158 24.43 14.21 -9.45
N TYR A 159 24.73 12.92 -9.23
CA TYR A 159 24.19 12.11 -8.13
C TYR A 159 25.25 11.62 -7.13
N GLY A 160 26.50 12.10 -7.19
CA GLY A 160 27.59 11.57 -6.36
C GLY A 160 27.32 11.59 -4.85
N ILE A 161 26.74 12.68 -4.33
CA ILE A 161 26.32 12.78 -2.92
C ILE A 161 25.11 11.86 -2.68
N ALA A 162 24.15 11.81 -3.59
CA ALA A 162 22.98 10.94 -3.49
C ALA A 162 23.39 9.45 -3.49
N LEU A 163 24.41 9.06 -4.26
CA LEU A 163 24.93 7.70 -4.32
C LEU A 163 25.65 7.29 -3.03
N ALA A 164 26.38 8.19 -2.38
CA ALA A 164 27.02 7.92 -1.10
C ALA A 164 25.96 7.67 0.01
N TRP A 165 24.93 8.50 0.05
CA TRP A 165 23.82 8.32 1.00
C TRP A 165 22.97 7.08 0.69
N SER A 166 22.82 6.70 -0.59
CA SER A 166 22.09 5.48 -0.97
C SER A 166 22.69 4.24 -0.33
N ARG A 167 24.03 4.10 -0.38
CA ARG A 167 24.75 2.98 0.27
C ARG A 167 24.53 2.95 1.78
N VAL A 168 24.65 4.11 2.43
CA VAL A 168 24.41 4.21 3.87
C VAL A 168 22.97 3.79 4.20
N ILE A 169 21.98 4.30 3.48
CA ILE A 169 20.57 3.97 3.70
C ILE A 169 20.31 2.47 3.44
N THR A 170 20.88 1.90 2.39
CA THR A 170 20.78 0.48 2.06
C THR A 170 21.32 -0.39 3.21
N VAL A 171 22.53 -0.10 3.66
CA VAL A 171 23.18 -0.86 4.75
C VAL A 171 22.42 -0.69 6.06
N VAL A 172 22.03 0.52 6.42
CA VAL A 172 21.26 0.79 7.66
C VAL A 172 19.90 0.10 7.61
N SER A 173 19.20 0.16 6.48
CA SER A 173 17.90 -0.53 6.30
C SER A 173 18.04 -2.04 6.46
N ALA A 174 19.05 -2.64 5.84
CA ALA A 174 19.34 -4.07 5.96
C ALA A 174 19.65 -4.48 7.41
N LEU A 175 20.52 -3.73 8.07
CA LEU A 175 20.88 -3.98 9.47
C LEU A 175 19.68 -3.86 10.41
N LEU A 176 18.85 -2.83 10.24
CA LEU A 176 17.64 -2.66 11.04
C LEU A 176 16.64 -3.79 10.80
N LEU A 177 16.45 -4.25 9.57
CA LEU A 177 15.59 -5.39 9.26
C LEU A 177 16.11 -6.67 9.92
N ILE A 178 17.41 -6.94 9.87
CA ILE A 178 18.04 -8.10 10.50
C ILE A 178 17.85 -8.03 12.03
N VAL A 179 18.13 -6.87 12.64
CA VAL A 179 17.95 -6.67 14.08
C VAL A 179 16.50 -6.90 14.49
N LEU A 180 15.52 -6.28 13.80
CA LEU A 180 14.11 -6.43 14.10
C LEU A 180 13.63 -7.88 13.93
N ALA A 181 14.10 -8.58 12.89
CA ALA A 181 13.73 -9.97 12.64
C ALA A 181 14.40 -10.95 13.59
N SER A 182 15.55 -10.61 14.18
CA SER A 182 16.24 -11.42 15.20
C SER A 182 15.74 -11.17 16.62
N MET A 183 15.00 -10.08 16.86
CA MET A 183 14.44 -9.79 18.17
C MET A 183 13.32 -10.77 18.53
N ASP A 184 13.49 -11.49 19.65
CA ASP A 184 12.43 -12.29 20.25
C ASP A 184 11.63 -11.46 21.26
N ARG A 185 10.31 -11.52 21.17
CA ARG A 185 9.38 -10.85 22.11
C ARG A 185 9.55 -11.29 23.55
N ARG A 186 10.18 -12.44 23.81
CA ARG A 186 10.51 -12.90 25.18
C ARG A 186 11.41 -11.92 25.91
N HIS A 187 12.27 -11.20 25.19
CA HIS A 187 13.17 -10.20 25.77
C HIS A 187 12.45 -8.89 26.13
N ILE A 188 11.21 -8.69 25.66
CA ILE A 188 10.39 -7.53 26.02
C ILE A 188 9.72 -7.84 27.36
N ARG A 189 9.81 -6.91 28.32
CA ARG A 189 9.18 -7.06 29.65
C ARG A 189 7.71 -7.42 29.52
N ALA A 190 7.22 -8.36 30.32
CA ALA A 190 5.85 -8.86 30.26
C ALA A 190 4.78 -7.74 30.34
N SER A 191 5.03 -6.73 31.20
CA SER A 191 4.18 -5.55 31.31
C SER A 191 4.08 -4.75 30.01
N TRP A 192 5.19 -4.61 29.28
CA TRP A 192 5.23 -3.91 28.00
C TRP A 192 4.56 -4.72 26.90
N ARG A 193 4.76 -6.05 26.87
CA ARG A 193 4.06 -6.94 25.95
C ARG A 193 2.55 -6.84 26.11
N ALA A 194 2.06 -6.87 27.33
CA ALA A 194 0.64 -6.70 27.63
C ALA A 194 0.11 -5.32 27.19
N SER A 195 0.85 -4.25 27.50
CA SER A 195 0.48 -2.88 27.09
C SER A 195 0.46 -2.70 25.56
N LEU A 196 1.33 -3.41 24.83
CA LEU A 196 1.39 -3.38 23.37
C LEU A 196 0.43 -4.37 22.71
N GLY A 197 -0.36 -5.11 23.47
CA GLY A 197 -1.30 -6.10 22.96
C GLY A 197 -0.66 -7.31 22.28
N MET A 198 0.58 -7.64 22.65
CA MET A 198 1.31 -8.81 22.15
C MET A 198 0.90 -10.05 22.94
N VAL A 199 0.03 -10.87 22.37
CA VAL A 199 -0.55 -12.03 23.06
C VAL A 199 0.33 -13.28 22.93
N SER A 200 1.02 -13.46 21.80
CA SER A 200 1.82 -14.66 21.52
C SER A 200 3.32 -14.43 21.71
N GLU A 201 4.05 -15.48 22.00
CA GLU A 201 5.51 -15.49 21.99
C GLU A 201 6.06 -15.69 20.57
N GLY A 202 7.33 -15.34 20.35
CA GLY A 202 8.03 -15.54 19.08
C GLY A 202 8.69 -14.28 18.53
N ALA A 203 9.16 -14.30 17.29
CA ALA A 203 9.85 -13.19 16.65
C ALA A 203 8.99 -11.92 16.58
N LEU A 204 9.58 -10.76 16.88
CA LEU A 204 8.91 -9.47 16.76
C LEU A 204 8.47 -9.21 15.32
N LEU A 205 9.36 -9.51 14.38
CA LEU A 205 9.12 -9.41 12.95
C LEU A 205 9.35 -10.77 12.30
N PRO A 206 8.28 -11.48 11.86
CA PRO A 206 8.44 -12.73 11.12
C PRO A 206 9.20 -12.51 9.81
N TRP A 207 10.14 -13.37 9.48
CA TRP A 207 10.89 -13.31 8.20
C TRP A 207 9.98 -13.33 6.98
N SER A 208 8.85 -14.06 7.05
CA SER A 208 7.84 -14.05 5.98
C SER A 208 7.31 -12.66 5.66
N THR A 209 7.20 -11.78 6.68
CA THR A 209 6.77 -10.38 6.48
C THR A 209 7.81 -9.60 5.70
N VAL A 210 9.11 -9.77 6.01
CA VAL A 210 10.20 -9.13 5.27
C VAL A 210 10.20 -9.60 3.81
N VAL A 211 10.04 -10.92 3.58
CA VAL A 211 9.99 -11.49 2.24
C VAL A 211 8.80 -10.94 1.44
N TYR A 212 7.59 -10.92 2.05
CA TYR A 212 6.41 -10.40 1.35
C TYR A 212 6.52 -8.91 1.01
N PHE A 213 7.07 -8.08 1.90
CA PHE A 213 7.31 -6.67 1.58
C PHE A 213 8.40 -6.49 0.53
N SER A 214 9.44 -7.31 0.52
CA SER A 214 10.44 -7.28 -0.54
C SER A 214 9.83 -7.65 -1.90
N LEU A 215 9.00 -8.71 -1.95
CA LEU A 215 8.26 -9.11 -3.16
C LEU A 215 7.29 -8.02 -3.63
N LEU A 216 6.61 -7.33 -2.71
CA LEU A 216 5.78 -6.18 -3.02
C LEU A 216 6.60 -5.10 -3.76
N TRP A 217 7.78 -4.76 -3.26
CA TRP A 217 8.60 -3.72 -3.88
C TRP A 217 9.22 -4.16 -5.21
N PHE A 218 9.55 -5.45 -5.37
CA PHE A 218 9.93 -5.99 -6.68
C PHE A 218 8.77 -5.94 -7.68
N CYS A 219 7.54 -6.17 -7.25
CA CYS A 219 6.38 -5.99 -8.10
C CYS A 219 6.19 -4.52 -8.51
N TRP A 220 6.43 -3.55 -7.61
CA TRP A 220 6.44 -2.13 -7.95
C TRP A 220 7.53 -1.78 -8.96
N TYR A 221 8.71 -2.36 -8.80
CA TYR A 221 9.81 -2.21 -9.75
C TYR A 221 9.43 -2.77 -11.13
N ALA A 222 8.85 -3.96 -11.18
CA ALA A 222 8.37 -4.60 -12.40
C ALA A 222 7.24 -3.78 -13.07
N HIS A 223 6.29 -3.24 -12.29
CA HIS A 223 5.28 -2.30 -12.80
C HIS A 223 5.93 -1.11 -13.49
N GLY A 224 6.96 -0.53 -12.88
CA GLY A 224 7.72 0.58 -13.44
C GLY A 224 8.35 0.23 -14.79
N ILE A 225 9.01 -0.91 -14.90
CA ILE A 225 9.59 -1.38 -16.17
C ILE A 225 8.54 -1.42 -17.27
N VAL A 226 7.39 -2.06 -16.98
CA VAL A 226 6.32 -2.26 -17.99
C VAL A 226 5.69 -0.94 -18.41
N VAL A 227 5.39 -0.03 -17.46
CA VAL A 227 4.77 1.27 -17.78
C VAL A 227 5.73 2.18 -18.54
N ILE A 228 7.01 2.20 -18.18
CA ILE A 228 8.03 2.97 -18.91
C ILE A 228 8.22 2.38 -20.31
N HIS A 229 8.30 1.05 -20.43
CA HIS A 229 8.45 0.41 -21.75
C HIS A 229 7.23 0.67 -22.67
N ALA A 230 6.03 0.83 -22.09
CA ALA A 230 4.82 1.18 -22.85
C ALA A 230 4.93 2.52 -23.58
N THR A 231 5.86 3.40 -23.22
CA THR A 231 6.13 4.67 -23.93
C THR A 231 7.09 4.52 -25.11
N GLY A 232 7.41 3.31 -25.55
CA GLY A 232 8.34 3.03 -26.65
C GLY A 232 9.81 3.02 -26.26
N VAL A 233 10.14 3.26 -25.01
CA VAL A 233 11.52 3.21 -24.50
C VAL A 233 11.99 1.75 -24.38
N SER A 234 13.27 1.48 -24.68
CA SER A 234 13.81 0.13 -24.59
C SER A 234 13.74 -0.45 -23.19
N VAL A 235 13.58 -1.78 -23.07
CA VAL A 235 13.52 -2.48 -21.78
C VAL A 235 14.77 -2.20 -20.93
N ALA A 236 15.95 -2.08 -21.54
CA ALA A 236 17.19 -1.78 -20.83
C ALA A 236 17.12 -0.42 -20.12
N VAL A 237 16.67 0.63 -20.82
CA VAL A 237 16.49 1.97 -20.22
C VAL A 237 15.37 1.94 -19.18
N ALA A 238 14.23 1.30 -19.47
CA ALA A 238 13.14 1.16 -18.52
C ALA A 238 13.61 0.50 -17.21
N THR A 239 14.39 -0.57 -17.30
CA THR A 239 14.96 -1.27 -16.13
C THR A 239 15.90 -0.38 -15.33
N SER A 240 16.75 0.42 -16.00
CA SER A 240 17.71 1.28 -15.30
C SER A 240 17.07 2.42 -14.48
N ILE A 241 15.84 2.85 -14.83
CA ILE A 241 15.15 3.95 -14.15
C ILE A 241 13.93 3.49 -13.34
N ALA A 242 13.57 2.20 -13.35
CA ALA A 242 12.39 1.67 -12.67
C ALA A 242 12.46 1.75 -11.14
N TYR A 243 13.65 1.94 -10.53
CA TYR A 243 13.81 2.17 -9.09
C TYR A 243 12.97 3.37 -8.60
N VAL A 244 12.65 4.31 -9.48
CA VAL A 244 11.79 5.45 -9.20
C VAL A 244 10.40 5.01 -8.75
N PHE A 245 9.91 3.88 -9.27
CA PHE A 245 8.62 3.29 -8.88
C PHE A 245 8.62 2.66 -7.48
N VAL A 246 9.77 2.55 -6.86
CA VAL A 246 9.92 2.19 -5.44
C VAL A 246 10.10 3.44 -4.59
N LEU A 247 11.05 4.33 -4.96
CA LEU A 247 11.41 5.48 -4.15
C LEU A 247 10.34 6.58 -4.15
N ALA A 248 9.68 6.85 -5.28
CA ALA A 248 8.66 7.91 -5.35
C ALA A 248 7.39 7.56 -4.54
N PRO A 249 6.79 6.34 -4.64
CA PRO A 249 5.73 5.92 -3.74
C PRO A 249 6.13 5.93 -2.27
N LEU A 250 7.38 5.54 -1.94
CA LEU A 250 7.91 5.59 -0.58
C LEU A 250 7.98 7.04 -0.07
N GLY A 251 8.50 7.97 -0.87
CA GLY A 251 8.52 9.40 -0.55
C GLY A 251 7.11 9.97 -0.36
N GLY A 252 6.18 9.63 -1.26
CA GLY A 252 4.77 9.98 -1.14
C GLY A 252 4.10 9.40 0.12
N PHE A 253 4.49 8.19 0.52
CA PHE A 253 4.02 7.58 1.77
C PHE A 253 4.53 8.34 2.99
N LEU A 254 5.80 8.74 3.02
CA LEU A 254 6.41 9.49 4.10
C LEU A 254 5.90 10.93 4.20
N ALA A 255 5.38 11.49 3.12
CA ALA A 255 4.73 12.81 3.11
C ALA A 255 3.37 12.74 3.85
N LEU A 256 3.38 12.89 5.17
CA LEU A 256 2.21 12.69 6.05
C LEU A 256 1.04 13.62 5.73
N VAL A 257 1.32 14.84 5.27
CA VAL A 257 0.29 15.86 4.97
C VAL A 257 -0.45 15.55 3.66
N ALA A 258 0.22 14.90 2.70
CA ALA A 258 -0.35 14.60 1.38
C ALA A 258 -1.25 13.35 1.41
N PRO A 259 -2.58 13.45 1.22
CA PRO A 259 -3.47 12.30 1.16
C PRO A 259 -3.02 11.33 0.07
N GLY A 260 -2.76 10.06 0.42
CA GLY A 260 -2.26 9.06 -0.53
C GLY A 260 -0.95 9.43 -1.24
N GLY A 261 -0.19 10.41 -0.70
CA GLY A 261 1.03 10.91 -1.34
C GLY A 261 0.80 11.77 -2.58
N LEU A 262 -0.42 12.33 -2.74
CA LEU A 262 -0.83 13.15 -3.88
C LEU A 262 0.11 14.34 -4.08
N GLY A 263 0.54 14.54 -5.31
CA GLY A 263 1.49 15.58 -5.72
C GLY A 263 2.95 15.22 -5.42
N VAL A 264 3.26 14.70 -4.23
CA VAL A 264 4.65 14.37 -3.84
C VAL A 264 5.19 13.19 -4.63
N ARG A 265 4.44 12.10 -4.72
CA ARG A 265 4.82 10.92 -5.50
C ARG A 265 5.00 11.27 -6.97
N GLU A 266 4.02 11.97 -7.55
CA GLU A 266 3.99 12.36 -8.94
C GLU A 266 5.16 13.32 -9.24
N ALA A 267 5.41 14.33 -8.40
CA ALA A 267 6.53 15.24 -8.54
C ALA A 267 7.89 14.54 -8.49
N LEU A 268 8.07 13.59 -7.57
CA LEU A 268 9.30 12.78 -7.50
C LEU A 268 9.48 11.91 -8.75
N MET A 269 8.39 11.33 -9.29
CA MET A 269 8.46 10.56 -10.53
C MET A 269 8.82 11.45 -11.71
N VAL A 270 8.15 12.60 -11.88
CA VAL A 270 8.43 13.54 -12.97
C VAL A 270 9.87 14.02 -12.88
N LEU A 271 10.33 14.45 -11.72
CA LEU A 271 11.72 14.92 -11.52
C LEU A 271 12.75 13.86 -11.91
N ALA A 272 12.53 12.62 -11.48
CA ALA A 272 13.51 11.55 -11.69
C ALA A 272 13.46 10.94 -13.11
N LEU A 273 12.29 10.93 -13.76
CA LEU A 273 12.11 10.35 -15.10
C LEU A 273 12.31 11.36 -16.24
N SER A 274 12.19 12.68 -16.00
CA SER A 274 12.31 13.70 -17.04
C SER A 274 13.62 13.69 -17.81
N PRO A 275 14.79 13.38 -17.22
CA PRO A 275 16.03 13.28 -17.97
C PRO A 275 16.04 12.21 -19.06
N ALA A 276 15.25 11.14 -18.86
CA ALA A 276 15.17 10.00 -19.78
C ALA A 276 13.96 10.06 -20.74
N LEU A 277 12.82 10.63 -20.28
CA LEU A 277 11.57 10.58 -21.00
C LEU A 277 11.05 11.97 -21.47
N GLY A 278 11.76 13.05 -21.11
CA GLY A 278 11.22 14.40 -21.21
C GLY A 278 10.14 14.66 -20.15
N ALA A 279 9.76 15.93 -19.94
CA ALA A 279 8.79 16.30 -18.93
C ALA A 279 7.39 15.72 -19.22
N SER A 280 6.93 15.78 -20.48
CA SER A 280 5.64 15.23 -20.90
C SER A 280 5.55 13.72 -20.71
N GLY A 281 6.59 12.96 -21.15
CA GLY A 281 6.65 11.51 -20.98
C GLY A 281 6.70 11.08 -19.51
N ALA A 282 7.48 11.76 -18.69
CA ALA A 282 7.56 11.52 -17.25
C ALA A 282 6.22 11.76 -16.55
N THR A 283 5.52 12.85 -16.91
CA THR A 283 4.20 13.18 -16.38
C THR A 283 3.17 12.11 -16.78
N MET A 284 3.17 11.71 -18.05
CA MET A 284 2.28 10.66 -18.57
C MET A 284 2.48 9.35 -17.81
N VAL A 285 3.72 8.91 -17.64
CA VAL A 285 4.07 7.68 -16.89
C VAL A 285 3.59 7.77 -15.43
N ALA A 286 3.79 8.90 -14.77
CA ALA A 286 3.37 9.11 -13.39
C ALA A 286 1.83 9.01 -13.24
N VAL A 287 1.08 9.62 -14.15
CA VAL A 287 -0.39 9.61 -14.14
C VAL A 287 -0.94 8.24 -14.49
N ILE A 288 -0.43 7.59 -15.55
CA ILE A 288 -0.87 6.25 -15.93
C ILE A 288 -0.63 5.27 -14.79
N SER A 289 0.57 5.28 -14.18
CA SER A 289 0.86 4.45 -13.02
C SER A 289 -0.13 4.69 -11.88
N ARG A 290 -0.55 5.94 -11.67
CA ARG A 290 -1.53 6.29 -10.64
C ARG A 290 -2.90 5.71 -10.96
N ILE A 291 -3.37 5.89 -12.20
CA ILE A 291 -4.67 5.36 -12.65
C ILE A 291 -4.70 3.83 -12.51
N VAL A 292 -3.69 3.14 -13.04
CA VAL A 292 -3.59 1.67 -12.94
C VAL A 292 -3.63 1.22 -11.49
N THR A 293 -2.84 1.86 -10.61
CA THR A 293 -2.80 1.52 -9.18
C THR A 293 -4.17 1.67 -8.52
N LEU A 294 -4.82 2.83 -8.71
CA LEU A 294 -6.12 3.12 -8.10
C LEU A 294 -7.20 2.15 -8.58
N VAL A 295 -7.25 1.90 -9.90
CA VAL A 295 -8.22 0.96 -10.49
C VAL A 295 -8.00 -0.45 -9.91
N CYS A 296 -6.76 -0.94 -9.88
CA CYS A 296 -6.45 -2.26 -9.32
C CYS A 296 -6.85 -2.38 -7.85
N GLU A 297 -6.55 -1.38 -7.02
CA GLU A 297 -6.89 -1.40 -5.60
C GLU A 297 -8.39 -1.41 -5.35
N VAL A 298 -9.14 -0.60 -6.10
CA VAL A 298 -10.61 -0.60 -6.01
C VAL A 298 -11.18 -1.92 -6.47
N LEU A 299 -10.70 -2.48 -7.59
CA LEU A 299 -11.17 -3.76 -8.11
C LEU A 299 -10.88 -4.92 -7.14
N VAL A 300 -9.69 -4.98 -6.56
CA VAL A 300 -9.33 -6.02 -5.57
C VAL A 300 -10.22 -5.89 -4.34
N TRP A 301 -10.45 -4.67 -3.83
CA TRP A 301 -11.37 -4.47 -2.70
C TRP A 301 -12.81 -4.89 -3.03
N LEU A 302 -13.33 -4.49 -4.20
CA LEU A 302 -14.68 -4.88 -4.64
C LEU A 302 -14.82 -6.39 -4.77
N LEU A 303 -13.82 -7.07 -5.33
CA LEU A 303 -13.78 -8.52 -5.43
C LEU A 303 -13.84 -9.17 -4.04
N MET A 304 -13.00 -8.75 -3.10
CA MET A 304 -13.00 -9.29 -1.74
C MET A 304 -14.35 -9.04 -1.05
N ARG A 305 -14.95 -7.88 -1.25
CA ARG A 305 -16.26 -7.53 -0.71
C ARG A 305 -17.38 -8.40 -1.30
N ALA A 306 -17.33 -8.67 -2.60
CA ALA A 306 -18.26 -9.58 -3.26
C ALA A 306 -18.13 -11.00 -2.70
N CYS A 307 -16.90 -11.53 -2.61
CA CYS A 307 -16.63 -12.84 -2.01
C CYS A 307 -17.15 -12.94 -0.57
N THR A 308 -16.93 -11.92 0.26
CA THR A 308 -17.43 -11.89 1.65
C THR A 308 -18.96 -11.94 1.72
N ARG A 309 -19.64 -11.27 0.79
CA ARG A 309 -21.11 -11.29 0.72
C ARG A 309 -21.64 -12.66 0.31
N TRP A 310 -21.02 -13.30 -0.65
CA TRP A 310 -21.38 -14.64 -1.13
C TRP A 310 -21.15 -15.72 -0.07
N MET A 311 -20.13 -15.57 0.75
CA MET A 311 -19.80 -16.52 1.82
C MET A 311 -20.70 -16.38 3.08
N LYS A 312 -21.51 -15.31 3.20
CA LYS A 312 -22.51 -15.22 4.26
C LYS A 312 -23.64 -16.18 3.97
N PRO A 313 -23.98 -17.11 4.89
CA PRO A 313 -25.13 -17.97 4.69
C PRO A 313 -26.38 -17.10 4.44
N HIS A 314 -27.18 -17.45 3.47
CA HIS A 314 -28.51 -16.84 3.29
C HIS A 314 -29.26 -17.05 4.60
N ASP A 315 -29.62 -15.96 5.30
CA ASP A 315 -30.48 -16.03 6.47
C ASP A 315 -31.88 -16.45 5.97
N PRO A 316 -32.36 -17.67 6.26
CA PRO A 316 -33.64 -18.16 5.76
C PRO A 316 -34.84 -17.34 6.28
N ARG A 317 -34.63 -16.41 7.21
CA ARG A 317 -35.69 -15.60 7.83
C ARG A 317 -36.16 -14.40 6.99
N ARG A 318 -35.51 -14.11 5.85
CA ARG A 318 -35.91 -12.99 4.98
C ARG A 318 -37.15 -13.26 4.14
N PHE A 319 -37.71 -14.49 4.11
CA PHE A 319 -38.83 -14.86 3.26
C PHE A 319 -40.13 -15.20 4.06
N THR A 320 -40.20 -14.96 5.36
CA THR A 320 -41.34 -15.34 6.17
C THR A 320 -42.26 -14.19 6.63
N THR A 321 -42.11 -12.97 6.08
CA THR A 321 -42.94 -11.81 6.48
C THR A 321 -44.05 -11.42 5.51
N ASP A 322 -44.26 -12.12 4.38
CA ASP A 322 -45.30 -11.76 3.39
C ASP A 322 -46.47 -12.76 3.27
N SER A 323 -46.72 -13.61 4.29
CA SER A 323 -47.86 -14.54 4.27
C SER A 323 -48.73 -14.47 5.50
N ALA A 324 -48.91 -13.27 6.08
CA ALA A 324 -49.90 -13.04 7.14
C ALA A 324 -50.57 -11.68 6.91
N SER A 325 -51.46 -11.62 5.92
CA SER A 325 -52.53 -10.63 5.85
C SER A 325 -53.77 -11.30 5.26
#